data_06ae384bdedce3392a5b179c589501ee
#
_entry.id   06ae384bdedce3392a5b179c589501ee
#
_cell.length_a   1.000
_cell.length_b   1.000
_cell.length_c   1.000
_cell.angle_alpha   90.00
_cell.angle_beta   90.00
_cell.angle_gamma   90.00
#
_symmetry.space_group_name_H-M   'P 1'
#
loop_
_entity.id
_entity.type
_entity.pdbx_description
1 polymer ?
#
loop_
_entity_poly.entity_id
_entity_poly.type
_entity_poly.pdbx_seq_one_letter_code
_entity_poly.pdbx_strand_id
1 'polypeptide(L)'
;MTQTVRRAGGFALVGALSLAAPFLGRAAVVPFAIVAGLAAFVIDDGPLFELFARSGDREEGTLYGLAGFALAAAGLALFASLFAMPTFVFVASVLVLSGGTLAAAVAQERRGTPIAGVVGFVIGGTLAGAAGQLIVGLTAPAPSLALAIFYAASGALLGALVRAVLFERDDPLVLFSTGLLLWLLAELSPSVPATGIGLALAVTAGFGYLAYALDTASIPGMLTGVLSGLLMIVLGGFGWFALLIAFFAGGGLATKFGYDRKCQRGIAEDDGGARGSGNVLANAAVALGAVLGYAAAPLVPVGGELFRFVFAGSIAAAMADTLSSEIGGLYDTPRLITTLEPVPPGTDGGVTWQGVLAGLGGAVVVAGLAVLVFDVTPAGAAIIAAAGVAGMVVDSLLGALFEDRRLDSLLPGSDDATGIDRRSGSLGNLEFDNRTVNFLATLAAALVCAALAVSVGLAPL
;
A
#
# COMPACT_ATOMS: atom_id res chain seq x y z
N MET A 1 16.71 19.24 23.84
CA MET A 1 16.81 18.64 22.50
C MET A 1 17.56 17.34 22.66
N THR A 2 16.88 16.22 22.46
CA THR A 2 17.46 14.88 22.61
C THR A 2 18.51 14.59 21.53
N GLN A 3 19.35 13.58 21.75
CA GLN A 3 20.32 13.15 20.74
C GLN A 3 19.64 12.73 19.44
N THR A 4 18.47 12.10 19.53
CA THR A 4 17.66 11.69 18.35
C THR A 4 17.27 12.89 17.48
N VAL A 5 16.79 13.99 18.07
CA VAL A 5 16.42 15.21 17.32
C VAL A 5 17.66 15.89 16.74
N ARG A 6 18.79 15.93 17.47
CA ARG A 6 20.05 16.49 16.94
C ARG A 6 20.55 15.70 15.74
N ARG A 7 20.54 14.37 15.81
CA ARG A 7 20.91 13.47 14.72
C ARG A 7 19.99 13.69 13.50
N ALA A 8 18.68 13.69 13.70
CA ALA A 8 17.72 13.95 12.62
C ALA A 8 17.92 15.34 11.98
N GLY A 9 18.29 16.35 12.77
CA GLY A 9 18.70 17.66 12.26
C GLY A 9 19.95 17.59 11.39
N GLY A 10 20.95 16.80 11.78
CA GLY A 10 22.13 16.54 10.96
C GLY A 10 21.77 15.91 9.59
N PHE A 11 20.92 14.88 9.60
CA PHE A 11 20.42 14.26 8.34
C PHE A 11 19.64 15.27 7.50
N ALA A 12 18.83 16.15 8.11
CA ALA A 12 18.11 17.19 7.38
C ALA A 12 19.05 18.21 6.73
N LEU A 13 20.17 18.57 7.40
CA LEU A 13 21.20 19.43 6.80
C LEU A 13 21.89 18.75 5.61
N VAL A 14 22.24 17.47 5.72
CA VAL A 14 22.78 16.69 4.59
C VAL A 14 21.76 16.61 3.46
N GLY A 15 20.49 16.37 3.78
CA GLY A 15 19.39 16.35 2.79
C GLY A 15 19.24 17.68 2.06
N ALA A 16 19.47 18.82 2.75
CA ALA A 16 19.39 20.15 2.15
C ALA A 16 20.44 20.38 1.01
N LEU A 17 21.51 19.56 0.94
CA LEU A 17 22.44 19.58 -0.20
C LEU A 17 21.72 19.29 -1.53
N SER A 18 20.60 18.57 -1.52
CA SER A 18 19.80 18.32 -2.71
C SER A 18 19.28 19.59 -3.38
N LEU A 19 19.09 20.68 -2.62
CA LEU A 19 18.66 21.97 -3.13
C LEU A 19 19.68 22.62 -4.09
N ALA A 20 20.94 22.17 -4.08
CA ALA A 20 21.93 22.59 -5.04
C ALA A 20 21.82 21.88 -6.41
N ALA A 21 21.00 20.84 -6.52
CA ALA A 21 20.87 20.03 -7.74
C ALA A 21 20.52 20.83 -9.00
N PRO A 22 19.64 21.86 -8.98
CA PRO A 22 19.35 22.67 -10.18
C PRO A 22 20.58 23.39 -10.74
N PHE A 23 21.55 23.73 -9.90
CA PHE A 23 22.77 24.42 -10.27
C PHE A 23 23.91 23.47 -10.69
N LEU A 24 23.93 22.27 -10.07
CA LEU A 24 24.95 21.26 -10.27
C LEU A 24 24.68 20.34 -11.45
N GLY A 25 23.43 20.20 -11.87
CA GLY A 25 23.03 19.25 -12.91
C GLY A 25 23.53 17.85 -12.62
N ARG A 26 24.30 17.24 -13.54
CA ARG A 26 24.86 15.89 -13.34
C ARG A 26 25.86 15.79 -12.17
N ALA A 27 26.48 16.92 -11.77
CA ALA A 27 27.36 16.95 -10.62
C ALA A 27 26.64 16.92 -9.26
N ALA A 28 25.29 16.89 -9.23
CA ALA A 28 24.50 16.76 -8.00
C ALA A 28 24.79 15.45 -7.21
N VAL A 29 25.36 14.45 -7.87
CA VAL A 29 25.89 13.22 -7.25
C VAL A 29 27.04 13.51 -6.28
N VAL A 30 27.92 14.48 -6.63
CA VAL A 30 29.21 14.67 -5.96
C VAL A 30 29.10 15.02 -4.47
N PRO A 31 28.27 15.97 -4.02
CA PRO A 31 28.12 16.28 -2.60
C PRO A 31 27.75 15.06 -1.76
N PHE A 32 26.83 14.24 -2.25
CA PHE A 32 26.38 13.04 -1.53
C PHE A 32 27.43 11.92 -1.58
N ALA A 33 28.13 11.73 -2.70
CA ALA A 33 29.24 10.78 -2.78
C ALA A 33 30.38 11.14 -1.81
N ILE A 34 30.70 12.43 -1.67
CA ILE A 34 31.70 12.90 -0.70
C ILE A 34 31.22 12.59 0.73
N VAL A 35 29.96 12.93 1.08
CA VAL A 35 29.41 12.62 2.43
C VAL A 35 29.43 11.12 2.68
N ALA A 36 29.04 10.29 1.71
CA ALA A 36 29.09 8.83 1.83
C ALA A 36 30.51 8.31 2.09
N GLY A 37 31.50 8.80 1.33
CA GLY A 37 32.91 8.44 1.50
C GLY A 37 33.47 8.90 2.85
N LEU A 38 33.16 10.11 3.29
CA LEU A 38 33.59 10.61 4.61
C LEU A 38 32.96 9.77 5.73
N ALA A 39 31.69 9.45 5.65
CA ALA A 39 30.96 8.65 6.63
C ALA A 39 31.44 7.19 6.70
N ALA A 40 31.85 6.62 5.56
CA ALA A 40 32.27 5.22 5.49
C ALA A 40 33.74 5.00 5.84
N PHE A 41 34.65 5.98 5.58
CA PHE A 41 36.08 5.75 5.61
C PHE A 41 36.89 6.75 6.44
N VAL A 42 36.29 7.88 6.89
CA VAL A 42 37.06 8.97 7.51
C VAL A 42 36.54 9.35 8.88
N ILE A 43 35.20 9.33 9.07
CA ILE A 43 34.59 9.76 10.34
C ILE A 43 34.36 8.52 11.19
N ASP A 44 35.30 8.20 12.07
CA ASP A 44 35.30 7.05 13.00
C ASP A 44 35.19 7.48 14.48
N ASP A 45 35.46 8.77 14.78
CA ASP A 45 35.32 9.35 16.11
C ASP A 45 34.97 10.85 16.10
N GLY A 46 34.92 11.45 17.28
CA GLY A 46 34.74 12.89 17.49
C GLY A 46 33.30 13.38 17.39
N PRO A 47 33.07 14.72 17.45
CA PRO A 47 31.75 15.32 17.55
C PRO A 47 30.81 15.01 16.38
N LEU A 48 31.36 14.84 15.16
CA LEU A 48 30.57 14.49 13.99
C LEU A 48 30.11 13.03 14.07
N PHE A 49 31.00 12.11 14.47
CA PHE A 49 30.62 10.72 14.72
C PHE A 49 29.48 10.64 15.74
N GLU A 50 29.63 11.28 16.90
CA GLU A 50 28.61 11.28 17.94
C GLU A 50 27.28 11.91 17.50
N LEU A 51 27.30 12.89 16.61
CA LEU A 51 26.09 13.50 16.08
C LEU A 51 25.29 12.51 15.23
N PHE A 52 25.94 11.75 14.36
CA PHE A 52 25.30 10.90 13.37
C PHE A 52 25.13 9.44 13.79
N ALA A 53 25.98 8.95 14.74
CA ALA A 53 26.02 7.55 15.13
C ALA A 53 24.68 7.05 15.69
N ARG A 54 24.23 5.92 15.13
CA ARG A 54 23.17 5.07 15.70
C ARG A 54 23.78 4.05 16.67
N SER A 55 22.96 3.28 17.39
CA SER A 55 23.49 2.27 18.32
C SER A 55 24.47 1.30 17.66
N GLY A 56 24.11 0.73 16.50
CA GLY A 56 24.98 -0.18 15.77
C GLY A 56 26.24 0.46 15.18
N ASP A 57 26.18 1.75 14.78
CA ASP A 57 27.33 2.46 14.25
C ASP A 57 28.45 2.61 15.31
N ARG A 58 28.08 2.71 16.60
CA ARG A 58 29.04 2.79 17.72
C ARG A 58 29.76 1.49 17.99
N GLU A 59 29.10 0.35 17.75
CA GLU A 59 29.70 -0.98 17.91
C GLU A 59 30.68 -1.27 16.79
N GLU A 60 30.38 -0.78 15.58
CA GLU A 60 31.16 -1.07 14.36
C GLU A 60 32.18 0.04 14.03
N GLY A 61 32.14 1.20 14.71
CA GLY A 61 33.05 2.32 14.49
C GLY A 61 32.88 3.01 13.12
N THR A 62 31.69 2.85 12.48
CA THR A 62 31.44 3.36 11.13
C THR A 62 30.02 3.92 11.05
N LEU A 63 29.84 5.07 10.41
CA LEU A 63 28.54 5.74 10.25
C LEU A 63 27.71 5.13 9.10
N TYR A 64 27.33 3.86 9.22
CA TYR A 64 26.57 3.16 8.17
C TYR A 64 25.26 3.85 7.83
N GLY A 65 24.54 4.39 8.85
CA GLY A 65 23.30 5.11 8.60
C GLY A 65 23.48 6.35 7.72
N LEU A 66 24.52 7.16 7.98
CA LEU A 66 24.83 8.34 7.18
C LEU A 66 25.37 7.95 5.81
N ALA A 67 26.29 6.98 5.75
CA ALA A 67 26.84 6.47 4.50
C ALA A 67 25.74 5.92 3.59
N GLY A 68 24.84 5.10 4.12
CA GLY A 68 23.70 4.53 3.39
C GLY A 68 22.74 5.58 2.85
N PHE A 69 22.35 6.56 3.68
CA PHE A 69 21.51 7.70 3.25
C PHE A 69 22.19 8.49 2.12
N ALA A 70 23.45 8.88 2.31
CA ALA A 70 24.17 9.68 1.33
C ALA A 70 24.45 8.91 0.03
N LEU A 71 24.78 7.61 0.12
CA LEU A 71 24.97 6.76 -1.06
C LEU A 71 23.65 6.58 -1.83
N ALA A 72 22.54 6.42 -1.13
CA ALA A 72 21.21 6.33 -1.75
C ALA A 72 20.83 7.65 -2.45
N ALA A 73 21.11 8.80 -1.82
CA ALA A 73 20.87 10.10 -2.42
C ALA A 73 21.79 10.34 -3.65
N ALA A 74 23.07 9.92 -3.57
CA ALA A 74 23.97 9.95 -4.72
C ALA A 74 23.49 9.04 -5.85
N GLY A 75 23.04 7.82 -5.53
CA GLY A 75 22.47 6.87 -6.48
C GLY A 75 21.21 7.41 -7.15
N LEU A 76 20.28 8.02 -6.39
CA LEU A 76 19.08 8.65 -6.94
C LEU A 76 19.40 9.88 -7.80
N ALA A 77 20.41 10.70 -7.43
CA ALA A 77 20.88 11.82 -8.25
C ALA A 77 21.50 11.33 -9.57
N LEU A 78 22.28 10.25 -9.53
CA LEU A 78 22.82 9.59 -10.72
C LEU A 78 21.71 9.05 -11.60
N PHE A 79 20.75 8.33 -11.01
CA PHE A 79 19.58 7.80 -11.69
C PHE A 79 18.76 8.92 -12.37
N ALA A 80 18.53 10.02 -11.67
CA ALA A 80 17.86 11.19 -12.22
C ALA A 80 18.58 11.76 -13.44
N SER A 81 19.92 11.81 -13.41
CA SER A 81 20.72 12.32 -14.50
C SER A 81 20.76 11.38 -15.72
N LEU A 82 20.65 10.06 -15.53
CA LEU A 82 20.70 9.05 -16.59
C LEU A 82 19.35 8.85 -17.27
N PHE A 83 18.25 8.90 -16.50
CA PHE A 83 16.91 8.56 -16.96
C PHE A 83 15.97 9.77 -17.06
N ALA A 84 16.52 10.99 -17.07
CA ALA A 84 15.75 12.23 -17.21
C ALA A 84 14.68 12.46 -16.16
N MET A 85 14.86 11.91 -14.94
CA MET A 85 13.96 12.19 -13.82
C MET A 85 13.98 13.71 -13.52
N PRO A 86 12.81 14.36 -13.36
CA PRO A 86 12.77 15.78 -13.05
C PRO A 86 13.53 16.13 -11.77
N THR A 87 14.31 17.22 -11.77
CA THR A 87 15.11 17.64 -10.62
C THR A 87 14.28 17.84 -9.37
N PHE A 88 13.04 18.35 -9.50
CA PHE A 88 12.14 18.53 -8.37
C PHE A 88 11.74 17.21 -7.72
N VAL A 89 11.68 16.10 -8.46
CA VAL A 89 11.39 14.75 -7.92
C VAL A 89 12.55 14.30 -7.02
N PHE A 90 13.80 14.41 -7.51
CA PHE A 90 14.98 14.08 -6.72
C PHE A 90 15.04 14.89 -5.42
N VAL A 91 14.89 16.22 -5.52
CA VAL A 91 14.94 17.11 -4.35
C VAL A 91 13.81 16.80 -3.36
N ALA A 92 12.59 16.61 -3.86
CA ALA A 92 11.45 16.26 -3.02
C ALA A 92 11.67 14.94 -2.27
N SER A 93 12.20 13.91 -2.94
CA SER A 93 12.43 12.59 -2.33
C SER A 93 13.41 12.67 -1.17
N VAL A 94 14.52 13.38 -1.35
CA VAL A 94 15.52 13.57 -0.30
C VAL A 94 14.95 14.38 0.87
N LEU A 95 14.21 15.45 0.59
CA LEU A 95 13.66 16.32 1.64
C LEU A 95 12.45 15.69 2.34
N VAL A 96 11.64 14.88 1.66
CA VAL A 96 10.57 14.09 2.30
C VAL A 96 11.16 13.17 3.37
N LEU A 97 12.22 12.42 3.05
CA LEU A 97 12.84 11.52 4.01
C LEU A 97 13.52 12.29 5.14
N SER A 98 14.39 13.24 4.82
CA SER A 98 15.20 13.94 5.83
C SER A 98 14.37 14.89 6.70
N GLY A 99 13.50 15.71 6.10
CA GLY A 99 12.58 16.61 6.80
C GLY A 99 11.50 15.86 7.58
N GLY A 100 10.96 14.78 6.99
CA GLY A 100 10.01 13.90 7.67
C GLY A 100 10.62 13.24 8.90
N THR A 101 11.85 12.73 8.79
CA THR A 101 12.59 12.13 9.93
C THR A 101 12.81 13.16 11.06
N LEU A 102 13.18 14.39 10.73
CA LEU A 102 13.35 15.45 11.71
C LEU A 102 12.02 15.78 12.42
N ALA A 103 10.95 15.97 11.66
CA ALA A 103 9.65 16.28 12.23
C ALA A 103 9.09 15.12 13.07
N ALA A 104 9.31 13.87 12.66
CA ALA A 104 8.96 12.68 13.43
C ALA A 104 9.68 12.67 14.79
N ALA A 105 11.01 12.90 14.80
CA ALA A 105 11.80 12.93 16.01
C ALA A 105 11.32 14.03 16.98
N VAL A 106 11.01 15.22 16.47
CA VAL A 106 10.47 16.34 17.28
C VAL A 106 9.08 16.02 17.82
N ALA A 107 8.20 15.44 17.00
CA ALA A 107 6.84 15.10 17.43
C ALA A 107 6.85 14.02 18.50
N GLN A 108 7.70 13.00 18.35
CA GLN A 108 7.84 11.90 19.29
C GLN A 108 8.45 12.36 20.62
N GLU A 109 9.47 13.27 20.59
CA GLU A 109 10.04 13.88 21.80
C GLU A 109 8.98 14.66 22.60
N ARG A 110 8.06 15.34 21.89
CA ARG A 110 7.02 16.17 22.54
C ARG A 110 5.84 15.38 23.07
N ARG A 111 5.39 14.35 22.39
CA ARG A 111 4.14 13.63 22.67
C ARG A 111 4.33 12.20 23.18
N GLY A 112 5.49 11.59 22.99
CA GLY A 112 5.83 10.25 23.50
C GLY A 112 5.07 9.08 22.87
N THR A 113 4.28 9.29 21.79
CA THR A 113 3.47 8.25 21.18
C THR A 113 4.00 7.89 19.78
N PRO A 114 3.97 6.60 19.38
CA PRO A 114 4.39 6.19 18.03
C PRO A 114 3.63 6.91 16.92
N ILE A 115 2.31 7.07 17.06
CA ILE A 115 1.47 7.78 16.09
C ILE A 115 1.89 9.23 15.90
N ALA A 116 2.36 9.91 16.95
CA ALA A 116 2.85 11.28 16.83
C ALA A 116 4.10 11.37 15.95
N GLY A 117 4.99 10.38 16.03
CA GLY A 117 6.13 10.24 15.13
C GLY A 117 5.72 10.06 13.67
N VAL A 118 4.76 9.18 13.42
CA VAL A 118 4.22 8.93 12.06
C VAL A 118 3.55 10.17 11.48
N VAL A 119 2.67 10.82 12.23
CA VAL A 119 2.01 12.07 11.82
C VAL A 119 3.05 13.18 11.60
N GLY A 120 4.03 13.29 12.49
CA GLY A 120 5.16 14.20 12.35
C GLY A 120 5.93 13.97 11.05
N PHE A 121 6.22 12.71 10.73
CA PHE A 121 6.90 12.35 9.48
C PHE A 121 6.08 12.76 8.25
N VAL A 122 4.79 12.41 8.22
CA VAL A 122 3.92 12.73 7.07
C VAL A 122 3.80 14.24 6.87
N ILE A 123 3.51 15.00 7.93
CA ILE A 123 3.37 16.46 7.84
C ILE A 123 4.71 17.11 7.48
N GLY A 124 5.77 16.78 8.22
CA GLY A 124 7.09 17.38 8.01
C GLY A 124 7.69 17.01 6.66
N GLY A 125 7.54 15.76 6.23
CA GLY A 125 7.96 15.29 4.91
C GLY A 125 7.19 15.98 3.78
N THR A 126 5.88 16.13 3.93
CA THR A 126 5.04 16.87 2.97
C THR A 126 5.49 18.31 2.84
N LEU A 127 5.68 19.01 3.95
CA LEU A 127 6.10 20.41 3.97
C LEU A 127 7.50 20.59 3.39
N ALA A 128 8.46 19.75 3.79
CA ALA A 128 9.83 19.84 3.31
C ALA A 128 9.93 19.48 1.82
N GLY A 129 9.25 18.41 1.38
CA GLY A 129 9.21 18.00 -0.02
C GLY A 129 8.53 19.02 -0.92
N ALA A 130 7.41 19.59 -0.51
CA ALA A 130 6.72 20.64 -1.26
C ALA A 130 7.56 21.92 -1.32
N ALA A 131 8.17 22.35 -0.22
CA ALA A 131 9.07 23.50 -0.18
C ALA A 131 10.26 23.30 -1.14
N GLY A 132 10.87 22.12 -1.13
CA GLY A 132 11.97 21.78 -2.05
C GLY A 132 11.57 21.90 -3.52
N GLN A 133 10.40 21.40 -3.89
CA GLN A 133 9.88 21.52 -5.26
C GLN A 133 9.67 22.98 -5.67
N LEU A 134 9.11 23.81 -4.76
CA LEU A 134 8.91 25.24 -5.03
C LEU A 134 10.25 25.99 -5.15
N ILE A 135 11.25 25.64 -4.34
CA ILE A 135 12.60 26.24 -4.45
C ILE A 135 13.24 25.87 -5.80
N VAL A 136 13.12 24.62 -6.23
CA VAL A 136 13.56 24.20 -7.59
C VAL A 136 12.84 25.03 -8.65
N GLY A 137 11.55 25.33 -8.46
CA GLY A 137 10.75 26.14 -9.37
C GLY A 137 11.23 27.57 -9.59
N LEU A 138 12.13 28.07 -8.75
CA LEU A 138 12.78 29.39 -8.96
C LEU A 138 13.83 29.37 -10.09
N THR A 139 14.31 28.19 -10.47
CA THR A 139 15.45 28.04 -11.42
C THR A 139 15.22 26.98 -12.49
N ALA A 140 14.24 26.09 -12.32
CA ALA A 140 13.95 24.98 -13.22
C ALA A 140 12.44 24.72 -13.26
N PRO A 141 11.92 23.98 -14.27
CA PRO A 141 10.52 23.57 -14.28
C PRO A 141 10.13 22.81 -13.03
N ALA A 142 9.02 23.18 -12.41
CA ALA A 142 8.47 22.55 -11.21
C ALA A 142 6.93 22.53 -11.26
N PRO A 143 6.27 21.64 -10.48
CA PRO A 143 4.82 21.56 -10.44
C PRO A 143 4.20 22.78 -9.75
N SER A 144 2.89 23.00 -9.97
CA SER A 144 2.12 23.96 -9.19
C SER A 144 2.15 23.62 -7.69
N LEU A 145 1.86 24.60 -6.83
CA LEU A 145 1.82 24.38 -5.36
C LEU A 145 0.93 23.18 -4.98
N ALA A 146 -0.23 23.06 -5.60
CA ALA A 146 -1.17 21.98 -5.31
C ALA A 146 -0.59 20.60 -5.68
N LEU A 147 0.02 20.48 -6.86
CA LEU A 147 0.69 19.25 -7.28
C LEU A 147 1.93 18.97 -6.44
N ALA A 148 2.70 19.99 -6.07
CA ALA A 148 3.85 19.84 -5.18
C ALA A 148 3.45 19.26 -3.82
N ILE A 149 2.33 19.73 -3.26
CA ILE A 149 1.76 19.18 -2.01
C ILE A 149 1.31 17.75 -2.22
N PHE A 150 0.59 17.45 -3.31
CA PHE A 150 0.14 16.09 -3.62
C PHE A 150 1.30 15.11 -3.76
N TYR A 151 2.32 15.45 -4.55
CA TYR A 151 3.50 14.61 -4.70
C TYR A 151 4.21 14.40 -3.37
N ALA A 152 4.50 15.48 -2.65
CA ALA A 152 5.18 15.39 -1.36
C ALA A 152 4.38 14.59 -0.32
N ALA A 153 3.05 14.75 -0.26
CA ALA A 153 2.18 13.98 0.63
C ALA A 153 2.18 12.49 0.27
N SER A 154 2.07 12.16 -1.03
CA SER A 154 2.14 10.77 -1.48
C SER A 154 3.49 10.13 -1.14
N GLY A 155 4.60 10.84 -1.36
CA GLY A 155 5.93 10.39 -0.97
C GLY A 155 6.11 10.25 0.54
N ALA A 156 5.57 11.18 1.33
CA ALA A 156 5.64 11.15 2.79
C ALA A 156 4.79 9.99 3.37
N LEU A 157 3.62 9.73 2.80
CA LEU A 157 2.79 8.57 3.19
C LEU A 157 3.49 7.25 2.86
N LEU A 158 4.06 7.11 1.65
CA LEU A 158 4.84 5.92 1.29
C LEU A 158 6.07 5.77 2.18
N GLY A 159 6.82 6.86 2.40
CA GLY A 159 8.00 6.85 3.26
C GLY A 159 7.66 6.45 4.71
N ALA A 160 6.55 6.98 5.26
CA ALA A 160 6.06 6.59 6.58
C ALA A 160 5.65 5.11 6.62
N LEU A 161 4.95 4.61 5.58
CA LEU A 161 4.53 3.22 5.47
C LEU A 161 5.73 2.28 5.42
N VAL A 162 6.69 2.53 4.53
CA VAL A 162 7.89 1.70 4.40
C VAL A 162 8.67 1.67 5.73
N ARG A 163 8.84 2.82 6.39
CA ARG A 163 9.48 2.90 7.71
C ARG A 163 8.72 2.21 8.83
N ALA A 164 7.39 2.11 8.74
CA ALA A 164 6.58 1.41 9.72
C ALA A 164 6.65 -0.12 9.59
N VAL A 165 7.05 -0.62 8.42
CA VAL A 165 7.16 -2.06 8.10
C VAL A 165 8.61 -2.55 8.17
N LEU A 166 9.59 -1.68 7.84
CA LEU A 166 11.01 -2.01 7.77
C LEU A 166 11.79 -1.47 8.98
N PHE A 167 13.03 -1.91 9.13
CA PHE A 167 13.95 -1.47 10.18
C PHE A 167 14.60 -0.11 9.87
N GLU A 168 15.16 0.56 10.90
CA GLU A 168 15.80 1.89 10.78
C GLU A 168 16.96 1.99 9.77
N ARG A 169 17.54 0.86 9.33
CA ARG A 169 18.69 0.84 8.40
C ARG A 169 18.27 0.92 6.92
N ASP A 170 16.97 0.94 6.64
CA ASP A 170 16.45 0.82 5.27
C ASP A 170 16.16 2.19 4.60
N ASP A 171 16.81 3.28 5.08
CA ASP A 171 16.71 4.61 4.46
C ASP A 171 16.92 4.59 2.93
N PRO A 172 17.85 3.80 2.35
CA PRO A 172 17.97 3.68 0.90
C PRO A 172 16.69 3.20 0.21
N LEU A 173 16.03 2.19 0.76
CA LEU A 173 14.79 1.65 0.20
C LEU A 173 13.66 2.67 0.29
N VAL A 174 13.54 3.39 1.42
CA VAL A 174 12.56 4.48 1.58
C VAL A 174 12.80 5.57 0.55
N LEU A 175 14.06 5.98 0.35
CA LEU A 175 14.41 7.05 -0.59
C LEU A 175 14.10 6.66 -2.04
N PHE A 176 14.53 5.46 -2.47
CA PHE A 176 14.27 4.98 -3.83
C PHE A 176 12.78 4.75 -4.08
N SER A 177 12.06 4.12 -3.15
CA SER A 177 10.61 3.91 -3.27
C SER A 177 9.85 5.24 -3.39
N THR A 178 10.20 6.21 -2.54
CA THR A 178 9.63 7.56 -2.61
C THR A 178 9.97 8.21 -3.96
N GLY A 179 11.24 8.17 -4.38
CA GLY A 179 11.69 8.75 -5.64
C GLY A 179 10.98 8.18 -6.86
N LEU A 180 10.84 6.87 -6.93
CA LEU A 180 10.14 6.18 -8.02
C LEU A 180 8.64 6.50 -8.04
N LEU A 181 7.98 6.54 -6.87
CA LEU A 181 6.58 6.95 -6.81
C LEU A 181 6.40 8.39 -7.29
N LEU A 182 7.21 9.32 -6.79
CA LEU A 182 7.11 10.73 -7.20
C LEU A 182 7.38 10.90 -8.69
N TRP A 183 8.33 10.17 -9.24
CA TRP A 183 8.61 10.20 -10.66
C TRP A 183 7.44 9.66 -11.49
N LEU A 184 6.89 8.49 -11.10
CA LEU A 184 5.69 7.96 -11.74
C LEU A 184 4.54 8.98 -11.73
N LEU A 185 4.27 9.60 -10.58
CA LEU A 185 3.20 10.60 -10.45
C LEU A 185 3.49 11.87 -11.28
N ALA A 186 4.76 12.26 -11.41
CA ALA A 186 5.16 13.38 -12.25
C ALA A 186 4.95 13.08 -13.75
N GLU A 187 5.27 11.86 -14.21
CA GLU A 187 5.01 11.42 -15.59
C GLU A 187 3.51 11.34 -15.91
N LEU A 188 2.70 10.88 -14.96
CA LEU A 188 1.25 10.85 -15.12
C LEU A 188 0.61 12.25 -15.17
N SER A 189 1.28 13.26 -14.63
CA SER A 189 0.90 14.68 -14.69
C SER A 189 -0.61 14.92 -14.44
N PRO A 190 -1.18 14.52 -13.28
CA PRO A 190 -2.62 14.57 -13.07
C PRO A 190 -3.16 16.00 -13.17
N SER A 191 -4.24 16.16 -13.94
CA SER A 191 -4.91 17.45 -14.16
C SER A 191 -6.07 17.62 -13.17
N VAL A 192 -5.76 17.99 -11.93
CA VAL A 192 -6.76 18.17 -10.86
C VAL A 192 -6.66 19.60 -10.30
N PRO A 193 -7.80 20.30 -10.11
CA PRO A 193 -7.78 21.63 -9.51
C PRO A 193 -7.28 21.60 -8.07
N ALA A 194 -6.68 22.69 -7.60
CA ALA A 194 -6.13 22.82 -6.26
C ALA A 194 -7.14 22.48 -5.16
N THR A 195 -8.40 22.86 -5.33
CA THR A 195 -9.51 22.53 -4.42
C THR A 195 -9.76 21.00 -4.36
N GLY A 196 -9.64 20.31 -5.50
CA GLY A 196 -9.78 18.85 -5.58
C GLY A 196 -8.67 18.13 -4.81
N ILE A 197 -7.42 18.59 -4.93
CA ILE A 197 -6.28 18.03 -4.16
C ILE A 197 -6.47 18.31 -2.67
N GLY A 198 -6.86 19.51 -2.28
CA GLY A 198 -7.12 19.86 -0.87
C GLY A 198 -8.23 18.99 -0.27
N LEU A 199 -9.32 18.78 -1.02
CA LEU A 199 -10.41 17.90 -0.59
C LEU A 199 -9.99 16.44 -0.51
N ALA A 200 -9.20 15.95 -1.48
CA ALA A 200 -8.66 14.59 -1.45
C ALA A 200 -7.82 14.33 -0.18
N LEU A 201 -6.92 15.25 0.15
CA LEU A 201 -6.11 15.17 1.37
C LEU A 201 -6.98 15.20 2.62
N ALA A 202 -7.95 16.10 2.70
CA ALA A 202 -8.83 16.21 3.87
C ALA A 202 -9.69 14.96 4.06
N VAL A 203 -10.29 14.45 2.99
CA VAL A 203 -11.14 13.26 3.01
C VAL A 203 -10.32 12.02 3.40
N THR A 204 -9.19 11.79 2.76
CA THR A 204 -8.37 10.59 3.04
C THR A 204 -7.74 10.63 4.43
N ALA A 205 -7.27 11.80 4.90
CA ALA A 205 -6.78 11.97 6.26
C ALA A 205 -7.91 11.76 7.29
N GLY A 206 -9.13 12.24 7.01
CA GLY A 206 -10.30 12.04 7.86
C GLY A 206 -10.67 10.56 7.99
N PHE A 207 -10.73 9.83 6.88
CA PHE A 207 -10.99 8.39 6.90
C PHE A 207 -9.86 7.60 7.56
N GLY A 208 -8.60 7.98 7.33
CA GLY A 208 -7.46 7.37 8.02
C GLY A 208 -7.53 7.57 9.54
N TYR A 209 -7.82 8.79 9.99
CA TYR A 209 -8.03 9.06 11.41
C TYR A 209 -9.19 8.26 12.00
N LEU A 210 -10.30 8.16 11.27
CA LEU A 210 -11.47 7.38 11.71
C LEU A 210 -11.13 5.90 11.84
N ALA A 211 -10.43 5.33 10.85
CA ALA A 211 -9.99 3.93 10.88
C ALA A 211 -9.07 3.64 12.08
N TYR A 212 -8.16 4.56 12.39
CA TYR A 212 -7.29 4.48 13.55
C TYR A 212 -8.07 4.63 14.87
N ALA A 213 -8.96 5.62 14.96
CA ALA A 213 -9.73 5.91 16.17
C ALA A 213 -10.78 4.82 16.52
N LEU A 214 -11.21 4.04 15.53
CA LEU A 214 -12.14 2.92 15.71
C LEU A 214 -11.42 1.56 15.82
N ASP A 215 -10.08 1.56 15.89
CA ASP A 215 -9.26 0.35 15.92
C ASP A 215 -9.59 -0.65 14.79
N THR A 216 -9.92 -0.12 13.58
CA THR A 216 -10.22 -0.95 12.41
C THR A 216 -9.02 -1.16 11.51
N ALA A 217 -7.94 -0.41 11.71
CA ALA A 217 -6.68 -0.55 10.98
C ALA A 217 -5.47 -0.30 11.89
N SER A 218 -4.42 -1.08 11.71
CA SER A 218 -3.11 -0.80 12.29
C SER A 218 -2.51 0.47 11.67
N ILE A 219 -1.46 1.04 12.27
CA ILE A 219 -0.78 2.22 11.70
C ILE A 219 -0.31 1.96 10.25
N PRO A 220 0.37 0.84 9.91
CA PRO A 220 0.69 0.55 8.52
C PRO A 220 -0.55 0.38 7.63
N GLY A 221 -1.61 -0.27 8.11
CA GLY A 221 -2.88 -0.42 7.38
C GLY A 221 -3.54 0.93 7.09
N MET A 222 -3.60 1.82 8.09
CA MET A 222 -4.09 3.19 7.94
C MET A 222 -3.29 3.97 6.88
N LEU A 223 -1.96 3.94 6.95
CA LEU A 223 -1.09 4.63 5.97
C LEU A 223 -1.32 4.12 4.55
N THR A 224 -1.45 2.80 4.39
CA THR A 224 -1.76 2.17 3.10
C THR A 224 -3.13 2.61 2.58
N GLY A 225 -4.15 2.63 3.44
CA GLY A 225 -5.49 3.09 3.08
C GLY A 225 -5.54 4.57 2.69
N VAL A 226 -4.85 5.43 3.44
CA VAL A 226 -4.76 6.88 3.15
C VAL A 226 -4.03 7.13 1.82
N LEU A 227 -2.88 6.47 1.60
CA LEU A 227 -2.14 6.59 0.34
C LEU A 227 -2.97 6.09 -0.84
N SER A 228 -3.56 4.90 -0.72
CA SER A 228 -4.40 4.31 -1.78
C SER A 228 -5.60 5.22 -2.11
N GLY A 229 -6.28 5.71 -1.09
CA GLY A 229 -7.41 6.64 -1.26
C GLY A 229 -7.01 7.94 -1.92
N LEU A 230 -5.87 8.53 -1.51
CA LEU A 230 -5.35 9.77 -2.10
C LEU A 230 -5.02 9.59 -3.59
N LEU A 231 -4.34 8.49 -3.94
CA LEU A 231 -4.04 8.15 -5.34
C LEU A 231 -5.32 7.94 -6.14
N MET A 232 -6.30 7.20 -5.60
CA MET A 232 -7.57 6.96 -6.29
C MET A 232 -8.35 8.24 -6.55
N ILE A 233 -8.44 9.17 -5.57
CA ILE A 233 -9.16 10.43 -5.77
C ILE A 233 -8.44 11.29 -6.80
N VAL A 234 -7.13 11.46 -6.70
CA VAL A 234 -6.38 12.38 -7.56
C VAL A 234 -6.22 11.84 -8.97
N LEU A 235 -6.02 10.54 -9.15
CA LEU A 235 -5.81 9.94 -10.47
C LEU A 235 -7.11 9.49 -11.16
N GLY A 236 -8.10 9.03 -10.39
CA GLY A 236 -9.34 8.48 -10.93
C GLY A 236 -10.60 9.32 -10.61
N GLY A 237 -10.57 10.10 -9.54
CA GLY A 237 -11.71 10.85 -9.02
C GLY A 237 -12.42 10.16 -7.85
N PHE A 238 -13.38 10.88 -7.25
CA PHE A 238 -14.11 10.44 -6.07
C PHE A 238 -14.90 9.13 -6.25
N GLY A 239 -15.32 8.80 -7.47
CA GLY A 239 -16.03 7.56 -7.76
C GLY A 239 -15.17 6.31 -7.46
N TRP A 240 -13.88 6.34 -7.80
CA TRP A 240 -12.93 5.26 -7.49
C TRP A 240 -12.77 5.08 -5.98
N PHE A 241 -12.63 6.19 -5.27
CA PHE A 241 -12.54 6.17 -3.81
C PHE A 241 -13.83 5.66 -3.16
N ALA A 242 -15.00 5.99 -3.71
CA ALA A 242 -16.29 5.53 -3.19
C ALA A 242 -16.41 4.00 -3.21
N LEU A 243 -15.97 3.33 -4.29
CA LEU A 243 -15.94 1.87 -4.34
C LEU A 243 -14.95 1.29 -3.33
N LEU A 244 -13.76 1.89 -3.20
CA LEU A 244 -12.75 1.45 -2.23
C LEU A 244 -13.28 1.54 -0.79
N ILE A 245 -13.89 2.67 -0.43
CA ILE A 245 -14.46 2.89 0.91
C ILE A 245 -15.65 1.97 1.16
N ALA A 246 -16.49 1.71 0.15
CA ALA A 246 -17.59 0.75 0.28
C ALA A 246 -17.05 -0.65 0.63
N PHE A 247 -15.96 -1.09 -0.02
CA PHE A 247 -15.28 -2.34 0.32
C PHE A 247 -14.74 -2.34 1.76
N PHE A 248 -14.00 -1.31 2.16
CA PHE A 248 -13.44 -1.27 3.53
C PHE A 248 -14.53 -1.17 4.60
N ALA A 249 -15.57 -0.37 4.37
CA ALA A 249 -16.69 -0.24 5.30
C ALA A 249 -17.50 -1.54 5.40
N GLY A 250 -17.85 -2.12 4.24
CA GLY A 250 -18.59 -3.38 4.18
C GLY A 250 -17.82 -4.54 4.83
N GLY A 251 -16.54 -4.68 4.48
CA GLY A 251 -15.67 -5.68 5.08
C GLY A 251 -15.49 -5.47 6.59
N GLY A 252 -15.22 -4.23 7.04
CA GLY A 252 -15.09 -3.94 8.46
C GLY A 252 -16.37 -4.18 9.27
N LEU A 253 -17.53 -3.90 8.68
CA LEU A 253 -18.82 -4.24 9.30
C LEU A 253 -19.04 -5.76 9.37
N ALA A 254 -18.68 -6.49 8.31
CA ALA A 254 -18.80 -7.95 8.27
C ALA A 254 -17.87 -8.62 9.28
N THR A 255 -16.62 -8.15 9.42
CA THR A 255 -15.67 -8.65 10.43
C THR A 255 -16.21 -8.48 11.85
N LYS A 256 -16.84 -7.35 12.16
CA LYS A 256 -17.46 -7.10 13.47
C LYS A 256 -18.79 -7.82 13.68
N PHE A 257 -19.46 -8.21 12.61
CA PHE A 257 -20.73 -8.92 12.70
C PHE A 257 -20.53 -10.33 13.27
N GLY A 258 -21.20 -10.62 14.41
CA GLY A 258 -21.09 -11.91 15.09
C GLY A 258 -19.69 -12.20 15.67
N TYR A 259 -18.89 -11.18 16.00
CA TYR A 259 -17.50 -11.30 16.41
C TYR A 259 -17.29 -12.27 17.60
N ASP A 260 -18.14 -12.19 18.65
CA ASP A 260 -18.06 -13.11 19.80
C ASP A 260 -18.18 -14.59 19.38
N ARG A 261 -19.03 -14.88 18.39
CA ARG A 261 -19.21 -16.23 17.86
C ARG A 261 -18.01 -16.68 17.05
N LYS A 262 -17.37 -15.78 16.30
CA LYS A 262 -16.12 -16.03 15.58
C LYS A 262 -14.96 -16.32 16.55
N CYS A 263 -14.86 -15.55 17.64
CA CYS A 263 -13.89 -15.80 18.71
C CYS A 263 -14.06 -17.19 19.34
N GLN A 264 -15.32 -17.56 19.66
CA GLN A 264 -15.61 -18.89 20.24
C GLN A 264 -15.24 -20.05 19.30
N ARG A 265 -15.21 -19.82 17.99
CA ARG A 265 -14.83 -20.79 16.95
C ARG A 265 -13.36 -20.77 16.60
N GLY A 266 -12.59 -19.82 17.12
CA GLY A 266 -11.17 -19.65 16.77
C GLY A 266 -10.93 -19.17 15.32
N ILE A 267 -11.93 -18.50 14.70
CA ILE A 267 -11.87 -17.99 13.32
C ILE A 267 -11.96 -16.45 13.27
N ALA A 268 -11.93 -15.78 14.42
CA ALA A 268 -11.87 -14.33 14.46
C ALA A 268 -10.51 -13.86 13.95
N GLU A 269 -10.51 -12.78 13.16
CA GLU A 269 -9.27 -12.13 12.76
C GLU A 269 -8.47 -11.66 13.98
N ASP A 270 -7.15 -11.77 13.90
CA ASP A 270 -6.20 -11.31 14.91
C ASP A 270 -6.32 -9.79 15.14
N ASP A 271 -5.76 -9.29 16.24
CA ASP A 271 -5.75 -7.87 16.61
C ASP A 271 -7.15 -7.21 16.66
N GLY A 272 -8.19 -7.97 17.04
CA GLY A 272 -9.57 -7.44 17.10
C GLY A 272 -10.16 -7.09 15.73
N GLY A 273 -9.62 -7.64 14.64
CA GLY A 273 -10.00 -7.37 13.26
C GLY A 273 -9.37 -6.10 12.68
N ALA A 274 -8.31 -5.58 13.29
CA ALA A 274 -7.56 -4.44 12.75
C ALA A 274 -6.74 -4.87 11.51
N ARG A 275 -7.06 -4.28 10.36
CA ARG A 275 -6.41 -4.64 9.09
C ARG A 275 -4.99 -4.08 9.01
N GLY A 276 -4.01 -4.96 8.78
CA GLY A 276 -2.62 -4.60 8.49
C GLY A 276 -2.41 -4.16 7.04
N SER A 277 -1.23 -3.55 6.75
CA SER A 277 -0.86 -3.13 5.39
C SER A 277 -0.88 -4.26 4.37
N GLY A 278 -0.46 -5.47 4.77
CA GLY A 278 -0.48 -6.65 3.90
C GLY A 278 -1.88 -7.01 3.43
N ASN A 279 -2.87 -7.03 4.34
CA ASN A 279 -4.26 -7.31 4.00
C ASN A 279 -4.87 -6.22 3.12
N VAL A 280 -4.56 -4.94 3.41
CA VAL A 280 -5.02 -3.81 2.58
C VAL A 280 -4.45 -3.92 1.16
N LEU A 281 -3.14 -4.18 1.01
CA LEU A 281 -2.49 -4.31 -0.29
C LEU A 281 -2.94 -5.55 -1.05
N ALA A 282 -3.08 -6.70 -0.40
CA ALA A 282 -3.54 -7.92 -1.05
C ALA A 282 -4.87 -7.73 -1.79
N ASN A 283 -5.79 -6.99 -1.18
CA ASN A 283 -7.11 -6.72 -1.75
C ASN A 283 -7.17 -5.48 -2.66
N ALA A 284 -6.23 -4.52 -2.54
CA ALA A 284 -6.29 -3.25 -3.25
C ALA A 284 -5.19 -3.07 -4.31
N ALA A 285 -4.18 -3.96 -4.41
CA ALA A 285 -3.06 -3.78 -5.32
C ALA A 285 -3.50 -3.77 -6.79
N VAL A 286 -4.41 -4.67 -7.18
CA VAL A 286 -4.96 -4.71 -8.55
C VAL A 286 -5.77 -3.43 -8.83
N ALA A 287 -6.55 -2.97 -7.87
CA ALA A 287 -7.30 -1.72 -7.96
C ALA A 287 -6.36 -0.49 -8.09
N LEU A 288 -5.25 -0.46 -7.33
CA LEU A 288 -4.21 0.57 -7.48
C LEU A 288 -3.56 0.51 -8.87
N GLY A 289 -3.23 -0.67 -9.36
CA GLY A 289 -2.73 -0.86 -10.73
C GLY A 289 -3.73 -0.35 -11.78
N ALA A 290 -5.01 -0.60 -11.57
CA ALA A 290 -6.07 -0.13 -12.47
C ALA A 290 -6.19 1.40 -12.50
N VAL A 291 -6.13 2.09 -11.35
CA VAL A 291 -6.20 3.56 -11.35
C VAL A 291 -4.94 4.20 -11.94
N LEU A 292 -3.77 3.59 -11.74
CA LEU A 292 -2.53 4.01 -12.41
C LEU A 292 -2.63 3.82 -13.93
N GLY A 293 -3.14 2.67 -14.39
CA GLY A 293 -3.42 2.41 -15.79
C GLY A 293 -4.43 3.38 -16.40
N TYR A 294 -5.49 3.71 -15.67
CA TYR A 294 -6.46 4.73 -16.07
C TYR A 294 -5.81 6.11 -16.26
N ALA A 295 -4.98 6.53 -15.30
CA ALA A 295 -4.25 7.79 -15.41
C ALA A 295 -3.22 7.78 -16.54
N ALA A 296 -2.64 6.61 -16.86
CA ALA A 296 -1.71 6.42 -17.97
C ALA A 296 -2.41 6.21 -19.34
N ALA A 297 -3.72 6.02 -19.39
CA ALA A 297 -4.46 5.76 -20.64
C ALA A 297 -4.17 6.77 -21.78
N PRO A 298 -3.96 8.09 -21.52
CA PRO A 298 -3.57 9.02 -22.57
C PRO A 298 -2.17 8.76 -23.17
N LEU A 299 -1.31 7.97 -22.49
CA LEU A 299 0.06 7.66 -22.89
C LEU A 299 0.20 6.32 -23.61
N VAL A 300 -0.85 5.49 -23.59
CA VAL A 300 -0.85 4.12 -24.14
C VAL A 300 -2.06 3.92 -25.05
N PRO A 301 -2.01 3.00 -26.02
CA PRO A 301 -3.13 2.75 -26.95
C PRO A 301 -4.22 1.87 -26.29
N VAL A 302 -4.62 2.16 -25.06
CA VAL A 302 -5.64 1.41 -24.31
C VAL A 302 -6.67 2.38 -23.74
N GLY A 303 -7.94 2.12 -23.96
CA GLY A 303 -9.02 2.99 -23.49
C GLY A 303 -9.14 3.02 -21.96
N GLY A 304 -9.38 4.20 -21.39
CA GLY A 304 -9.57 4.35 -19.94
C GLY A 304 -10.74 3.53 -19.37
N GLU A 305 -11.76 3.25 -20.19
CA GLU A 305 -12.93 2.44 -19.80
C GLU A 305 -12.54 1.03 -19.36
N LEU A 306 -11.53 0.42 -20.01
CA LEU A 306 -11.04 -0.91 -19.62
C LEU A 306 -10.59 -0.93 -18.16
N PHE A 307 -9.87 0.10 -17.73
CA PHE A 307 -9.35 0.18 -16.36
C PHE A 307 -10.46 0.39 -15.31
N ARG A 308 -11.61 0.98 -15.68
CA ARG A 308 -12.78 1.04 -14.80
C ARG A 308 -13.36 -0.35 -14.56
N PHE A 309 -13.44 -1.20 -15.58
CA PHE A 309 -13.87 -2.59 -15.42
C PHE A 309 -12.87 -3.42 -14.62
N VAL A 310 -11.56 -3.30 -14.89
CA VAL A 310 -10.48 -3.94 -14.12
C VAL A 310 -10.60 -3.57 -12.63
N PHE A 311 -10.75 -2.29 -12.35
CA PHE A 311 -10.91 -1.77 -10.99
C PHE A 311 -12.17 -2.30 -10.30
N ALA A 312 -13.34 -2.11 -10.94
CA ALA A 312 -14.61 -2.51 -10.34
C ALA A 312 -14.70 -4.02 -10.12
N GLY A 313 -14.17 -4.81 -11.08
CA GLY A 313 -14.09 -6.27 -10.96
C GLY A 313 -13.22 -6.73 -9.80
N SER A 314 -12.04 -6.10 -9.61
CA SER A 314 -11.15 -6.42 -8.49
C SER A 314 -11.77 -6.08 -7.12
N ILE A 315 -12.40 -4.89 -7.00
CA ILE A 315 -13.10 -4.47 -5.77
C ILE A 315 -14.33 -5.34 -5.50
N ALA A 316 -15.07 -5.75 -6.55
CA ALA A 316 -16.21 -6.67 -6.41
C ALA A 316 -15.78 -8.04 -5.88
N ALA A 317 -14.63 -8.56 -6.34
CA ALA A 317 -14.06 -9.81 -5.83
C ALA A 317 -13.63 -9.69 -4.37
N ALA A 318 -12.88 -8.64 -4.03
CA ALA A 318 -12.45 -8.40 -2.65
C ALA A 318 -13.65 -8.28 -1.68
N MET A 319 -14.72 -7.58 -2.11
CA MET A 319 -15.94 -7.44 -1.32
C MET A 319 -16.68 -8.78 -1.21
N ALA A 320 -16.83 -9.51 -2.32
CA ALA A 320 -17.53 -10.78 -2.36
C ALA A 320 -16.82 -11.83 -1.49
N ASP A 321 -15.52 -11.94 -1.60
CA ASP A 321 -14.73 -12.86 -0.81
C ASP A 321 -14.81 -12.51 0.69
N THR A 322 -14.55 -11.26 1.07
CA THR A 322 -14.62 -10.82 2.47
C THR A 322 -16.00 -11.09 3.07
N LEU A 323 -17.10 -10.77 2.37
CA LEU A 323 -18.44 -11.04 2.90
C LEU A 323 -18.76 -12.54 2.95
N SER A 324 -18.26 -13.30 1.97
CA SER A 324 -18.45 -14.76 1.95
C SER A 324 -17.76 -15.43 3.14
N SER A 325 -16.51 -15.12 3.40
CA SER A 325 -15.72 -15.70 4.49
C SER A 325 -16.24 -15.28 5.86
N GLU A 326 -16.49 -13.96 6.06
CA GLU A 326 -16.92 -13.40 7.33
C GLU A 326 -18.34 -13.82 7.76
N ILE A 327 -19.27 -13.91 6.81
CA ILE A 327 -20.63 -14.36 7.06
C ILE A 327 -20.71 -15.88 7.04
N GLY A 328 -20.02 -16.52 6.08
CA GLY A 328 -19.99 -17.98 5.96
C GLY A 328 -19.43 -18.69 7.19
N GLY A 329 -18.40 -18.13 7.82
CA GLY A 329 -17.78 -18.64 9.04
C GLY A 329 -18.72 -18.71 10.27
N LEU A 330 -19.83 -17.99 10.25
CA LEU A 330 -20.85 -18.05 11.31
C LEU A 330 -21.73 -19.31 11.27
N TYR A 331 -21.62 -20.14 10.23
CA TYR A 331 -22.47 -21.32 10.02
C TYR A 331 -21.70 -22.63 10.20
N ASP A 332 -22.40 -23.69 10.63
CA ASP A 332 -21.76 -24.90 11.18
C ASP A 332 -21.42 -25.99 10.16
N THR A 333 -21.80 -25.83 8.89
CA THR A 333 -21.67 -26.88 7.88
C THR A 333 -21.01 -26.39 6.58
N PRO A 334 -19.79 -25.85 6.65
CA PRO A 334 -19.08 -25.54 5.42
C PRO A 334 -18.72 -26.84 4.70
N ARG A 335 -18.61 -26.73 3.37
CA ARG A 335 -18.17 -27.81 2.50
C ARG A 335 -16.94 -27.36 1.72
N LEU A 336 -15.95 -28.22 1.62
CA LEU A 336 -14.76 -27.94 0.81
C LEU A 336 -15.19 -27.78 -0.65
N ILE A 337 -14.82 -26.66 -1.27
CA ILE A 337 -15.28 -26.32 -2.64
C ILE A 337 -14.87 -27.39 -3.68
N THR A 338 -13.75 -28.08 -3.47
CA THR A 338 -13.18 -29.08 -4.40
C THR A 338 -13.87 -30.44 -4.31
N THR A 339 -14.32 -30.87 -3.12
CA THR A 339 -14.86 -32.22 -2.90
C THR A 339 -16.32 -32.23 -2.44
N LEU A 340 -16.85 -31.08 -2.01
CA LEU A 340 -18.15 -30.91 -1.38
C LEU A 340 -18.34 -31.70 -0.09
N GLU A 341 -17.27 -32.21 0.50
CA GLU A 341 -17.29 -32.88 1.78
C GLU A 341 -17.43 -31.85 2.92
N PRO A 342 -18.14 -32.20 4.01
CA PRO A 342 -18.22 -31.33 5.18
C PRO A 342 -16.83 -31.14 5.80
N VAL A 343 -16.50 -29.90 6.16
CA VAL A 343 -15.25 -29.54 6.83
C VAL A 343 -15.53 -28.66 8.06
N PRO A 344 -14.59 -28.55 9.01
CA PRO A 344 -14.73 -27.64 10.14
C PRO A 344 -14.86 -26.17 9.67
N PRO A 345 -15.56 -25.30 10.43
CA PRO A 345 -15.54 -23.85 10.18
C PRO A 345 -14.12 -23.30 10.25
N GLY A 346 -13.77 -22.40 9.31
CA GLY A 346 -12.44 -21.83 9.21
C GLY A 346 -11.43 -22.66 8.37
N THR A 347 -11.90 -23.77 7.76
CA THR A 347 -11.08 -24.49 6.78
C THR A 347 -10.96 -23.68 5.50
N ASP A 348 -9.74 -23.49 5.00
CA ASP A 348 -9.45 -22.79 3.75
C ASP A 348 -10.14 -23.48 2.58
N GLY A 349 -10.85 -22.69 1.75
CA GLY A 349 -11.71 -23.23 0.70
C GLY A 349 -13.02 -23.88 1.17
N GLY A 350 -13.36 -23.77 2.44
CA GLY A 350 -14.64 -24.17 3.01
C GLY A 350 -15.76 -23.16 2.68
N VAL A 351 -16.79 -23.56 1.91
CA VAL A 351 -17.88 -22.68 1.48
C VAL A 351 -19.20 -23.04 2.14
N THR A 352 -20.02 -22.02 2.41
CA THR A 352 -21.42 -22.16 2.87
C THR A 352 -22.36 -21.44 1.91
N TRP A 353 -23.59 -21.90 1.76
CA TRP A 353 -24.55 -21.22 0.86
C TRP A 353 -24.89 -19.81 1.35
N GLN A 354 -24.86 -19.58 2.68
CA GLN A 354 -25.06 -18.26 3.28
C GLN A 354 -23.88 -17.33 2.94
N GLY A 355 -22.65 -17.83 3.01
CA GLY A 355 -21.46 -17.11 2.60
C GLY A 355 -21.53 -16.75 1.11
N VAL A 356 -21.85 -17.70 0.25
CA VAL A 356 -22.02 -17.45 -1.20
C VAL A 356 -23.07 -16.37 -1.47
N LEU A 357 -24.21 -16.38 -0.78
CA LEU A 357 -25.23 -15.33 -0.93
C LEU A 357 -24.74 -13.97 -0.42
N ALA A 358 -24.01 -13.95 0.68
CA ALA A 358 -23.41 -12.70 1.20
C ALA A 358 -22.37 -12.14 0.22
N GLY A 359 -21.51 -13.00 -0.34
CA GLY A 359 -20.54 -12.62 -1.37
C GLY A 359 -21.20 -12.10 -2.65
N LEU A 360 -22.24 -12.78 -3.15
CA LEU A 360 -23.04 -12.28 -4.27
C LEU A 360 -23.64 -10.91 -3.95
N GLY A 361 -24.17 -10.71 -2.75
CA GLY A 361 -24.67 -9.41 -2.28
C GLY A 361 -23.59 -8.33 -2.33
N GLY A 362 -22.37 -8.64 -1.88
CA GLY A 362 -21.21 -7.75 -1.96
C GLY A 362 -20.86 -7.37 -3.38
N ALA A 363 -20.76 -8.34 -4.29
CA ALA A 363 -20.49 -8.10 -5.70
C ALA A 363 -21.57 -7.20 -6.35
N VAL A 364 -22.85 -7.44 -6.04
CA VAL A 364 -23.98 -6.63 -6.55
C VAL A 364 -23.92 -5.20 -6.01
N VAL A 365 -23.56 -5.00 -4.74
CA VAL A 365 -23.38 -3.65 -4.16
C VAL A 365 -22.30 -2.88 -4.91
N VAL A 366 -21.12 -3.49 -5.16
CA VAL A 366 -20.05 -2.85 -5.92
C VAL A 366 -20.47 -2.56 -7.36
N ALA A 367 -21.16 -3.50 -8.03
CA ALA A 367 -21.68 -3.30 -9.38
C ALA A 367 -22.70 -2.16 -9.43
N GLY A 368 -23.59 -2.07 -8.44
CA GLY A 368 -24.57 -0.98 -8.33
C GLY A 368 -23.91 0.39 -8.10
N LEU A 369 -22.87 0.44 -7.26
CA LEU A 369 -22.08 1.65 -7.08
C LEU A 369 -21.36 2.05 -8.38
N ALA A 370 -20.82 1.08 -9.14
CA ALA A 370 -20.17 1.35 -10.42
C ALA A 370 -21.15 1.97 -11.44
N VAL A 371 -22.43 1.57 -11.45
CA VAL A 371 -23.46 2.24 -12.24
C VAL A 371 -23.60 3.71 -11.85
N LEU A 372 -23.61 4.01 -10.55
CA LEU A 372 -23.81 5.36 -10.04
C LEU A 372 -22.62 6.31 -10.27
N VAL A 373 -21.40 5.78 -10.21
CA VAL A 373 -20.19 6.65 -10.21
C VAL A 373 -19.38 6.60 -11.50
N PHE A 374 -19.57 5.55 -12.33
CA PHE A 374 -18.87 5.38 -13.61
C PHE A 374 -19.82 5.35 -14.82
N ASP A 375 -21.13 5.54 -14.59
CA ASP A 375 -22.17 5.46 -15.62
C ASP A 375 -22.15 4.13 -16.41
N VAL A 376 -21.79 3.03 -15.70
CA VAL A 376 -21.73 1.69 -16.29
C VAL A 376 -23.14 1.23 -16.65
N THR A 377 -23.29 0.62 -17.84
CA THR A 377 -24.58 0.06 -18.28
C THR A 377 -25.03 -1.11 -17.40
N PRO A 378 -26.32 -1.47 -17.40
CA PRO A 378 -26.80 -2.67 -16.68
C PRO A 378 -26.07 -3.95 -17.09
N ALA A 379 -25.69 -4.10 -18.35
CA ALA A 379 -24.88 -5.21 -18.84
C ALA A 379 -23.47 -5.19 -18.23
N GLY A 380 -22.85 -4.02 -18.17
CA GLY A 380 -21.55 -3.86 -17.51
C GLY A 380 -21.62 -4.15 -16.01
N ALA A 381 -22.70 -3.73 -15.34
CA ALA A 381 -22.92 -4.06 -13.92
C ALA A 381 -23.04 -5.57 -13.69
N ALA A 382 -23.76 -6.27 -14.58
CA ALA A 382 -23.85 -7.74 -14.51
C ALA A 382 -22.48 -8.41 -14.70
N ILE A 383 -21.63 -7.88 -15.60
CA ILE A 383 -20.24 -8.36 -15.80
C ILE A 383 -19.41 -8.14 -14.54
N ILE A 384 -19.48 -6.96 -13.90
CA ILE A 384 -18.75 -6.66 -12.67
C ILE A 384 -19.19 -7.60 -11.54
N ALA A 385 -20.50 -7.81 -11.37
CA ALA A 385 -21.01 -8.73 -10.36
C ALA A 385 -20.58 -10.19 -10.61
N ALA A 386 -20.66 -10.65 -11.86
CA ALA A 386 -20.22 -12.00 -12.24
C ALA A 386 -18.70 -12.18 -12.02
N ALA A 387 -17.89 -11.18 -12.38
CA ALA A 387 -16.45 -11.20 -12.14
C ALA A 387 -16.12 -11.21 -10.65
N GLY A 388 -16.87 -10.46 -9.83
CA GLY A 388 -16.73 -10.48 -8.37
C GLY A 388 -16.99 -11.87 -7.78
N VAL A 389 -18.07 -12.54 -8.21
CA VAL A 389 -18.38 -13.93 -7.80
C VAL A 389 -17.32 -14.89 -8.31
N ALA A 390 -16.82 -14.73 -9.56
CA ALA A 390 -15.75 -15.56 -10.08
C ALA A 390 -14.47 -15.44 -9.25
N GLY A 391 -14.09 -14.21 -8.82
CA GLY A 391 -12.96 -13.98 -7.93
C GLY A 391 -13.11 -14.68 -6.59
N MET A 392 -14.26 -14.56 -5.93
CA MET A 392 -14.59 -15.28 -4.70
C MET A 392 -14.46 -16.81 -4.86
N VAL A 393 -14.91 -17.35 -5.99
CA VAL A 393 -14.75 -18.79 -6.28
C VAL A 393 -13.29 -19.17 -6.48
N VAL A 394 -12.52 -18.33 -7.19
CA VAL A 394 -11.09 -18.54 -7.38
C VAL A 394 -10.36 -18.51 -6.04
N ASP A 395 -10.70 -17.58 -5.15
CA ASP A 395 -10.15 -17.50 -3.79
C ASP A 395 -10.36 -18.81 -3.02
N SER A 396 -11.61 -19.28 -2.93
CA SER A 396 -11.94 -20.54 -2.28
C SER A 396 -11.25 -21.76 -2.91
N LEU A 397 -11.05 -21.77 -4.23
CA LEU A 397 -10.34 -22.83 -4.93
C LEU A 397 -8.84 -22.80 -4.62
N LEU A 398 -8.21 -21.62 -4.64
CA LEU A 398 -6.80 -21.47 -4.31
C LEU A 398 -6.54 -21.81 -2.84
N GLY A 399 -7.39 -21.36 -1.92
CA GLY A 399 -7.34 -21.74 -0.51
C GLY A 399 -7.42 -23.25 -0.31
N ALA A 400 -8.37 -23.92 -0.97
CA ALA A 400 -8.51 -25.38 -0.87
C ALA A 400 -7.32 -26.17 -1.44
N LEU A 401 -6.56 -25.61 -2.41
CA LEU A 401 -5.49 -26.30 -3.11
C LEU A 401 -4.10 -26.01 -2.59
N PHE A 402 -3.84 -24.77 -2.11
CA PHE A 402 -2.50 -24.25 -1.89
C PHE A 402 -2.27 -23.66 -0.49
N GLU A 403 -3.31 -23.31 0.29
CA GLU A 403 -3.11 -22.89 1.68
C GLU A 403 -2.82 -24.08 2.58
N ASP A 404 -1.93 -23.86 3.56
CA ASP A 404 -1.43 -24.89 4.46
C ASP A 404 -2.59 -25.46 5.29
N ARG A 405 -2.85 -26.75 5.16
CA ARG A 405 -3.91 -27.42 5.90
C ARG A 405 -3.49 -27.58 7.36
N ARG A 406 -3.76 -26.59 8.18
CA ARG A 406 -3.64 -26.68 9.66
C ARG A 406 -4.52 -27.76 10.30
N LEU A 407 -4.99 -28.73 9.53
CA LEU A 407 -5.84 -29.83 10.02
C LEU A 407 -5.08 -30.78 10.98
N ASP A 408 -3.73 -30.87 10.87
CA ASP A 408 -2.95 -31.79 11.70
C ASP A 408 -2.77 -31.31 13.14
N SER A 409 -2.99 -30.04 13.44
CA SER A 409 -2.84 -29.48 14.79
C SER A 409 -4.10 -29.53 15.65
N LEU A 410 -5.27 -29.87 15.08
CA LEU A 410 -6.55 -29.85 15.78
C LEU A 410 -7.09 -31.25 16.15
N LEU A 411 -6.39 -32.33 15.76
CA LEU A 411 -6.74 -33.68 16.20
C LEU A 411 -5.95 -34.04 17.45
N PRO A 412 -6.55 -34.11 18.65
CA PRO A 412 -5.88 -34.61 19.84
C PRO A 412 -5.58 -36.11 19.64
N GLY A 413 -4.34 -36.48 19.39
CA GLY A 413 -3.87 -37.86 19.42
C GLY A 413 -3.27 -38.46 18.14
N SER A 414 -2.78 -37.70 17.19
CA SER A 414 -1.98 -38.23 16.08
C SER A 414 -0.47 -38.24 16.44
N ASP A 415 -0.11 -38.89 17.53
CA ASP A 415 1.26 -39.32 17.75
C ASP A 415 1.66 -40.36 16.69
N ASP A 416 2.75 -40.06 15.99
CA ASP A 416 3.58 -40.89 15.11
C ASP A 416 3.42 -42.42 15.22
N ALA A 417 2.52 -43.03 14.48
CA ALA A 417 2.51 -44.51 14.41
C ALA A 417 2.19 -45.09 13.01
N THR A 418 1.94 -44.26 11.98
CA THR A 418 1.85 -44.81 10.62
C THR A 418 2.64 -43.92 9.65
N GLY A 419 3.85 -44.32 9.32
CA GLY A 419 4.72 -43.70 8.33
C GLY A 419 4.15 -43.72 6.90
N ILE A 420 2.95 -43.20 6.72
CA ILE A 420 2.35 -42.96 5.42
C ILE A 420 2.54 -41.47 5.15
N ASP A 421 3.57 -41.20 4.37
CA ASP A 421 3.84 -39.89 3.78
C ASP A 421 2.62 -39.46 2.90
N ARG A 422 1.67 -38.71 3.50
CA ARG A 422 0.48 -38.16 2.80
C ARG A 422 0.80 -36.89 2.00
N ARG A 423 2.09 -36.67 1.68
CA ARG A 423 2.55 -35.57 0.82
C ARG A 423 2.29 -35.75 -0.68
N SER A 424 1.52 -36.74 -1.09
CA SER A 424 1.28 -37.00 -2.53
C SER A 424 -0.06 -36.44 -3.00
N GLY A 425 -0.15 -35.15 -3.12
CA GLY A 425 -1.31 -34.44 -3.72
C GLY A 425 -1.09 -32.97 -4.02
N SER A 426 0.01 -32.38 -3.59
CA SER A 426 0.34 -31.01 -3.93
C SER A 426 1.07 -30.95 -5.27
N LEU A 427 0.65 -30.08 -6.14
CA LEU A 427 1.38 -29.65 -7.35
C LEU A 427 2.66 -28.90 -6.95
N GLY A 428 3.68 -29.61 -6.42
CA GLY A 428 4.97 -29.05 -6.03
C GLY A 428 4.86 -28.13 -4.80
N ASN A 429 5.94 -27.91 -4.06
CA ASN A 429 6.08 -27.14 -2.83
C ASN A 429 5.70 -25.63 -2.92
N LEU A 430 4.58 -25.28 -3.53
CA LEU A 430 4.03 -23.91 -3.60
C LEU A 430 2.93 -23.79 -2.53
N GLU A 431 3.30 -23.29 -1.38
CA GLU A 431 2.37 -22.86 -0.33
C GLU A 431 2.10 -21.35 -0.53
N PHE A 432 0.83 -20.97 -0.64
CA PHE A 432 0.42 -19.58 -0.69
C PHE A 432 -0.10 -19.13 0.67
N ASP A 433 0.31 -17.96 1.11
CA ASP A 433 -0.35 -17.31 2.23
C ASP A 433 -1.69 -16.68 1.78
N ASN A 434 -2.60 -16.43 2.69
CA ASN A 434 -3.90 -15.81 2.43
C ASN A 434 -3.79 -14.49 1.63
N ARG A 435 -2.72 -13.70 1.82
CA ARG A 435 -2.50 -12.46 1.08
C ARG A 435 -2.24 -12.71 -0.40
N THR A 436 -1.46 -13.73 -0.70
CA THR A 436 -1.18 -14.16 -2.09
C THR A 436 -2.45 -14.67 -2.76
N VAL A 437 -3.27 -15.45 -2.05
CA VAL A 437 -4.57 -15.96 -2.54
C VAL A 437 -5.51 -14.81 -2.86
N ASN A 438 -5.71 -13.87 -1.94
CA ASN A 438 -6.53 -12.67 -2.14
C ASN A 438 -6.06 -11.82 -3.34
N PHE A 439 -4.75 -11.61 -3.49
CA PHE A 439 -4.19 -10.89 -4.64
C PHE A 439 -4.49 -11.61 -5.96
N LEU A 440 -4.27 -12.92 -6.03
CA LEU A 440 -4.53 -13.72 -7.24
C LEU A 440 -6.02 -13.78 -7.58
N ALA A 441 -6.89 -13.87 -6.58
CA ALA A 441 -8.34 -13.87 -6.75
C ALA A 441 -8.84 -12.53 -7.31
N THR A 442 -8.38 -11.41 -6.75
CA THR A 442 -8.71 -10.07 -7.27
C THR A 442 -8.15 -9.83 -8.67
N LEU A 443 -6.96 -10.33 -8.98
CA LEU A 443 -6.36 -10.27 -10.31
C LEU A 443 -7.18 -11.11 -11.33
N ALA A 444 -7.55 -12.34 -10.96
CA ALA A 444 -8.37 -13.20 -11.82
C ALA A 444 -9.72 -12.53 -12.15
N ALA A 445 -10.39 -11.98 -11.13
CA ALA A 445 -11.65 -11.25 -11.34
C ALA A 445 -11.47 -10.04 -12.25
N ALA A 446 -10.42 -9.26 -12.06
CA ALA A 446 -10.11 -8.10 -12.89
C ALA A 446 -9.91 -8.51 -14.37
N LEU A 447 -9.17 -9.60 -14.62
CA LEU A 447 -8.94 -10.12 -15.97
C LEU A 447 -10.23 -10.67 -16.60
N VAL A 448 -11.05 -11.40 -15.84
CA VAL A 448 -12.36 -11.87 -16.29
C VAL A 448 -13.28 -10.71 -16.63
N CYS A 449 -13.34 -9.70 -15.75
CA CYS A 449 -14.15 -8.49 -15.97
C CYS A 449 -13.72 -7.76 -17.25
N ALA A 450 -12.42 -7.55 -17.43
CA ALA A 450 -11.85 -6.92 -18.61
C ALA A 450 -12.16 -7.71 -19.89
N ALA A 451 -11.91 -9.02 -19.88
CA ALA A 451 -12.15 -9.89 -21.04
C ALA A 451 -13.63 -9.89 -21.45
N LEU A 452 -14.55 -9.99 -20.49
CA LEU A 452 -15.99 -9.92 -20.76
C LEU A 452 -16.41 -8.54 -21.28
N ALA A 453 -15.91 -7.44 -20.67
CA ALA A 453 -16.23 -6.09 -21.12
C ALA A 453 -15.77 -5.84 -22.55
N VAL A 454 -14.56 -6.30 -22.92
CA VAL A 454 -14.04 -6.22 -24.28
C VAL A 454 -14.87 -7.08 -25.24
N SER A 455 -15.18 -8.33 -24.87
CA SER A 455 -15.90 -9.26 -25.74
C SER A 455 -17.31 -8.80 -26.15
N VAL A 456 -17.96 -8.00 -25.28
CA VAL A 456 -19.28 -7.40 -25.56
C VAL A 456 -19.21 -5.94 -26.04
N GLY A 457 -18.01 -5.40 -26.30
CA GLY A 457 -17.81 -4.06 -26.83
C GLY A 457 -18.06 -2.92 -25.85
N LEU A 458 -18.02 -3.18 -24.54
CA LEU A 458 -18.18 -2.15 -23.49
C LEU A 458 -16.86 -1.44 -23.14
N ALA A 459 -15.73 -2.05 -23.45
CA ALA A 459 -14.42 -1.45 -23.28
C ALA A 459 -13.56 -1.75 -24.51
N PRO A 460 -13.15 -0.74 -25.29
CA PRO A 460 -12.21 -0.94 -26.40
C PRO A 460 -10.80 -1.20 -25.84
N LEU A 461 -10.03 -2.03 -26.54
CA LEU A 461 -8.60 -2.23 -26.30
C LEU A 461 -7.81 -1.01 -26.75
#